data_4fd6867f7e7455e298dd2c92911870e2
#
_entry.id   4fd6867f7e7455e298dd2c92911870e2
#
_cell.length_a   1.000
_cell.length_b   1.000
_cell.length_c   1.000
_cell.angle_alpha   90.00
_cell.angle_beta   90.00
_cell.angle_gamma   90.00
#
_symmetry.space_group_name_H-M   'P 1'
#
loop_
_entity.id
_entity.type
_entity.pdbx_description
1 polymer ?
#
loop_
_entity_poly.entity_id
_entity_poly.type
_entity_poly.pdbx_seq_one_letter_code
_entity_poly.pdbx_strand_id
1 'polypeptide(L)'
;MVSQSKLIKNGIKYTDALFGEISKRLADKCLVNDSLESFLEDTQEYTAQNPLVVSGYKDTLLNLILAETNNHRFSRPSQRELTRITIEEHVGNLITDVGEEIRQKIRTIVTEEYNQGSNPQKMAKRITDEINTIKNKRARTIARTEVARTSTISDYIIAKERGATHYTVDCRSTRCNVCKERYCKTNPTGGDVEYEIDDTDNLPPLHPNSYHKDTQVFTEHGWRYIAELTGDEKLLSLNPDDDNLEFIKPVRLFKHKEPQLVHMHNKWFDVCVTPDHDCFVHKRRDGGKKGRYFEPQFRKPSDLNSECHFVRCIDTDRESPEAININGLEFEPSDFAFFMAWYISEGSVLHDVEKAQKRRYPVLIAQQISENREIIQPVLEKMCDYLGLKMNITKNSFVIYSKELYDYLLPLGYSNEKYIPSEVFTLSKECLNVFLDNYVRGDGHERTHGRYNSVERSVFTSSVRLRDDLSYLILLCGYCPSISLHSHKGTVVEHRNGTYTQNYDVYGIRINSSKYAAYSGLTVDRVDYDDYTYCVELPKYHTLWVMRNGKTSWNGNCRCSANFYKK
;
A
#
# COMPACT_ATOMS: atom_id res chain seq x y z
N MET A 1 11.82 -35.36 9.37
CA MET A 1 11.20 -34.09 8.94
C MET A 1 12.12 -32.93 9.30
N VAL A 2 12.55 -32.16 8.30
CA VAL A 2 13.29 -30.92 8.55
C VAL A 2 12.29 -29.89 9.09
N SER A 3 12.61 -29.24 10.22
CA SER A 3 11.67 -28.28 10.81
C SER A 3 11.49 -27.06 9.88
N GLN A 4 10.28 -26.50 9.83
CA GLN A 4 9.95 -25.31 9.05
C GLN A 4 10.92 -24.14 9.32
N SER A 5 11.42 -24.03 10.57
CA SER A 5 12.44 -23.06 10.97
C SER A 5 13.80 -23.28 10.29
N LYS A 6 14.16 -24.54 9.99
CA LYS A 6 15.41 -24.87 9.27
C LYS A 6 15.27 -24.56 7.79
N LEU A 7 14.10 -24.81 7.18
CA LEU A 7 13.80 -24.44 5.79
C LEU A 7 13.83 -22.91 5.59
N ILE A 8 13.23 -22.17 6.52
CA ILE A 8 13.27 -20.69 6.49
C ILE A 8 14.72 -20.19 6.60
N LYS A 9 15.53 -20.73 7.52
CA LYS A 9 16.96 -20.34 7.64
C LYS A 9 17.74 -20.63 6.35
N ASN A 10 17.49 -21.78 5.74
CA ASN A 10 18.12 -22.13 4.47
C ASN A 10 17.65 -21.20 3.35
N GLY A 11 16.34 -20.92 3.25
CA GLY A 11 15.79 -19.97 2.28
C GLY A 11 16.42 -18.58 2.42
N ILE A 12 16.59 -18.06 3.64
CA ILE A 12 17.29 -16.79 3.88
C ILE A 12 18.73 -16.85 3.34
N LYS A 13 19.47 -17.92 3.66
CA LYS A 13 20.85 -18.10 3.21
C LYS A 13 20.98 -18.11 1.68
N TYR A 14 20.05 -18.74 0.98
CA TYR A 14 20.05 -18.79 -0.48
C TYR A 14 19.65 -17.45 -1.12
N THR A 15 18.65 -16.78 -0.56
CA THR A 15 18.28 -15.43 -0.99
C THR A 15 19.45 -14.47 -0.79
N ASP A 16 20.16 -14.59 0.33
CA ASP A 16 21.37 -13.82 0.59
C ASP A 16 22.48 -14.06 -0.43
N ALA A 17 22.71 -15.32 -0.83
CA ALA A 17 23.70 -15.65 -1.85
C ALA A 17 23.33 -15.07 -3.22
N LEU A 18 22.04 -15.13 -3.60
CA LEU A 18 21.54 -14.56 -4.84
C LEU A 18 21.78 -13.04 -4.91
N PHE A 19 21.39 -12.30 -3.86
CA PHE A 19 21.63 -10.86 -3.80
C PHE A 19 23.11 -10.50 -3.81
N GLY A 20 23.96 -11.31 -3.17
CA GLY A 20 25.40 -11.15 -3.19
C GLY A 20 25.97 -11.28 -4.60
N GLU A 21 25.51 -12.26 -5.38
CA GLU A 21 25.95 -12.46 -6.76
C GLU A 21 25.46 -11.33 -7.68
N ILE A 22 24.19 -10.90 -7.57
CA ILE A 22 23.65 -9.75 -8.31
C ILE A 22 24.48 -8.49 -8.00
N SER A 23 24.69 -8.20 -6.72
CA SER A 23 25.47 -7.04 -6.27
C SER A 23 26.87 -7.01 -6.88
N LYS A 24 27.59 -8.15 -6.83
CA LYS A 24 28.93 -8.28 -7.36
C LYS A 24 28.98 -8.02 -8.87
N ARG A 25 28.12 -8.68 -9.64
CA ARG A 25 28.11 -8.56 -11.10
C ARG A 25 27.73 -7.17 -11.59
N LEU A 26 26.76 -6.51 -10.91
CA LEU A 26 26.39 -5.14 -11.26
C LEU A 26 27.48 -4.14 -10.89
N ALA A 27 28.20 -4.35 -9.77
CA ALA A 27 29.36 -3.54 -9.42
C ALA A 27 30.50 -3.72 -10.43
N ASP A 28 30.76 -4.95 -10.86
CA ASP A 28 31.77 -5.24 -11.89
C ASP A 28 31.42 -4.54 -13.23
N LYS A 29 30.16 -4.60 -13.67
CA LYS A 29 29.70 -3.88 -14.87
C LYS A 29 29.84 -2.36 -14.74
N CYS A 30 29.54 -1.79 -13.57
CA CYS A 30 29.72 -0.37 -13.31
C CYS A 30 31.18 0.10 -13.51
N LEU A 31 32.17 -0.77 -13.30
CA LEU A 31 33.58 -0.46 -13.49
C LEU A 31 34.05 -0.50 -14.96
N VAL A 32 33.24 -1.10 -15.84
CA VAL A 32 33.63 -1.37 -17.24
C VAL A 32 32.90 -0.46 -18.24
N ASN A 33 31.74 0.07 -17.90
CA ASN A 33 30.92 0.85 -18.81
C ASN A 33 31.37 2.31 -18.91
N ASP A 34 31.52 2.77 -20.15
CA ASP A 34 32.03 4.11 -20.47
C ASP A 34 30.95 5.20 -20.51
N SER A 35 29.67 4.82 -20.61
CA SER A 35 28.56 5.76 -20.65
C SER A 35 27.40 5.34 -19.74
N LEU A 36 26.65 6.32 -19.26
CA LEU A 36 25.46 6.10 -18.45
C LEU A 36 24.41 5.26 -19.19
N GLU A 37 24.16 5.56 -20.47
CA GLU A 37 23.18 4.86 -21.29
C GLU A 37 23.55 3.39 -21.48
N SER A 38 24.78 3.12 -21.87
CA SER A 38 25.30 1.75 -22.00
C SER A 38 25.20 0.96 -20.68
N PHE A 39 25.53 1.60 -19.57
CA PHE A 39 25.41 0.96 -18.25
C PHE A 39 23.96 0.67 -17.88
N LEU A 40 23.03 1.59 -18.15
CA LEU A 40 21.61 1.42 -17.85
C LEU A 40 20.97 0.32 -18.73
N GLU A 41 21.30 0.28 -20.02
CA GLU A 41 20.87 -0.78 -20.94
C GLU A 41 21.36 -2.15 -20.50
N ASP A 42 22.65 -2.29 -20.25
CA ASP A 42 23.27 -3.51 -19.75
C ASP A 42 22.69 -3.97 -18.42
N THR A 43 22.43 -3.03 -17.51
CA THR A 43 21.83 -3.33 -16.21
C THR A 43 20.38 -3.78 -16.36
N GLN A 44 19.63 -3.16 -17.27
CA GLN A 44 18.27 -3.51 -17.58
C GLN A 44 18.17 -4.91 -18.19
N GLU A 45 19.00 -5.22 -19.18
CA GLU A 45 19.07 -6.54 -19.78
C GLU A 45 19.45 -7.60 -18.76
N TYR A 46 20.48 -7.33 -17.95
CA TYR A 46 20.95 -8.27 -16.94
C TYR A 46 19.92 -8.57 -15.86
N THR A 47 19.25 -7.55 -15.32
CA THR A 47 18.32 -7.73 -14.19
C THR A 47 16.92 -8.18 -14.61
N ALA A 48 16.45 -7.80 -15.80
CA ALA A 48 15.11 -8.12 -16.28
C ALA A 48 15.01 -9.42 -17.06
N GLN A 49 16.07 -9.78 -17.79
CA GLN A 49 16.05 -10.89 -18.76
C GLN A 49 17.12 -11.92 -18.50
N ASN A 50 17.93 -11.79 -17.42
CA ASN A 50 18.98 -12.78 -17.22
C ASN A 50 18.38 -14.06 -16.60
N PRO A 51 18.06 -15.07 -17.41
CA PRO A 51 17.43 -16.29 -16.95
C PRO A 51 18.34 -17.06 -15.97
N LEU A 52 19.66 -16.81 -15.97
CA LEU A 52 20.61 -17.47 -15.07
C LEU A 52 20.44 -17.04 -13.61
N VAL A 53 20.08 -15.79 -13.33
CA VAL A 53 19.85 -15.32 -11.95
C VAL A 53 18.54 -15.90 -11.41
N VAL A 54 17.48 -15.86 -12.20
CA VAL A 54 16.16 -16.42 -11.83
C VAL A 54 16.24 -17.95 -11.81
N SER A 55 16.90 -18.58 -12.79
CA SER A 55 17.13 -20.03 -12.85
C SER A 55 17.95 -20.51 -11.65
N GLY A 56 19.03 -19.83 -11.29
CA GLY A 56 19.86 -20.21 -10.13
C GLY A 56 19.09 -20.20 -8.80
N TYR A 57 18.13 -19.28 -8.63
CA TYR A 57 17.25 -19.29 -7.46
C TYR A 57 16.20 -20.39 -7.54
N LYS A 58 15.59 -20.61 -8.70
CA LYS A 58 14.66 -21.71 -8.95
C LYS A 58 15.34 -23.07 -8.74
N ASP A 59 16.56 -23.23 -9.26
CA ASP A 59 17.37 -24.43 -9.06
C ASP A 59 17.72 -24.67 -7.59
N THR A 60 17.93 -23.60 -6.84
CA THR A 60 18.20 -23.67 -5.40
C THR A 60 16.95 -24.08 -4.62
N LEU A 61 15.78 -23.54 -4.95
CA LEU A 61 14.51 -23.98 -4.37
C LEU A 61 14.16 -25.40 -4.79
N LEU A 62 14.41 -25.76 -6.05
CA LEU A 62 14.26 -27.12 -6.56
C LEU A 62 15.17 -28.10 -5.78
N ASN A 63 16.44 -27.74 -5.57
CA ASN A 63 17.37 -28.55 -4.78
C ASN A 63 16.95 -28.66 -3.33
N LEU A 64 16.34 -27.63 -2.72
CA LEU A 64 15.75 -27.68 -1.40
C LEU A 64 14.58 -28.67 -1.34
N ILE A 65 13.68 -28.60 -2.33
CA ILE A 65 12.56 -29.54 -2.45
C ILE A 65 13.09 -30.96 -2.64
N LEU A 66 14.03 -31.14 -3.57
CA LEU A 66 14.65 -32.43 -3.84
C LEU A 66 15.44 -32.99 -2.63
N ALA A 67 16.09 -32.14 -1.84
CA ALA A 67 16.77 -32.56 -0.61
C ALA A 67 15.77 -32.99 0.48
N GLU A 68 14.64 -32.28 0.61
CA GLU A 68 13.55 -32.66 1.50
C GLU A 68 12.89 -33.96 1.04
N THR A 69 12.69 -34.11 -0.27
CA THR A 69 12.08 -35.26 -0.91
C THR A 69 13.04 -36.46 -1.01
N ASN A 70 14.35 -36.28 -1.19
CA ASN A 70 15.36 -37.35 -1.22
C ASN A 70 15.50 -38.11 0.11
N ASN A 71 15.11 -37.51 1.21
CA ASN A 71 14.94 -38.23 2.48
C ASN A 71 13.84 -39.31 2.41
N HIS A 72 13.07 -39.35 1.33
CA HIS A 72 11.95 -40.25 1.12
C HIS A 72 12.05 -41.13 -0.16
N ARG A 73 13.23 -41.34 -0.74
CA ARG A 73 13.53 -42.20 -1.91
C ARG A 73 12.63 -41.96 -3.13
N PHE A 74 12.93 -40.94 -3.91
CA PHE A 74 12.36 -40.74 -5.25
C PHE A 74 12.96 -41.68 -6.29
N SER A 75 12.11 -42.40 -7.00
CA SER A 75 12.55 -43.45 -7.94
C SER A 75 12.35 -43.17 -9.42
N ARG A 76 11.74 -42.02 -9.84
CA ARG A 76 11.43 -41.78 -11.28
C ARG A 76 11.83 -40.38 -11.78
N PRO A 77 12.50 -40.28 -12.98
CA PRO A 77 12.88 -39.01 -13.61
C PRO A 77 11.72 -38.08 -13.98
N SER A 78 10.55 -38.61 -14.31
CA SER A 78 9.35 -37.85 -14.69
C SER A 78 8.80 -36.96 -13.60
N GLN A 79 9.07 -37.28 -12.34
CA GLN A 79 8.59 -36.53 -11.19
C GLN A 79 9.49 -35.35 -10.86
N ARG A 80 10.79 -35.45 -11.15
CA ARG A 80 11.70 -34.29 -11.09
C ARG A 80 11.29 -33.21 -12.08
N GLU A 81 10.82 -33.61 -13.27
CA GLU A 81 10.38 -32.70 -14.29
C GLU A 81 9.05 -32.02 -13.91
N LEU A 82 8.08 -32.77 -13.36
CA LEU A 82 6.82 -32.21 -12.87
C LEU A 82 7.06 -31.19 -11.73
N THR A 83 7.98 -31.49 -10.81
CA THR A 83 8.40 -30.58 -9.75
C THR A 83 9.03 -29.32 -10.32
N ARG A 84 9.88 -29.46 -11.33
CA ARG A 84 10.53 -28.34 -12.01
C ARG A 84 9.51 -27.43 -12.69
N ILE A 85 8.57 -27.96 -13.44
CA ILE A 85 7.51 -27.20 -14.13
C ILE A 85 6.64 -26.47 -13.10
N THR A 86 6.20 -27.15 -12.04
CA THR A 86 5.37 -26.53 -10.99
C THR A 86 6.09 -25.39 -10.27
N ILE A 87 7.40 -25.51 -10.05
CA ILE A 87 8.22 -24.43 -9.47
C ILE A 87 8.38 -23.28 -10.47
N GLU A 88 8.62 -23.58 -11.75
CA GLU A 88 8.76 -22.57 -12.79
C GLU A 88 7.46 -21.74 -12.96
N GLU A 89 6.29 -22.36 -12.84
CA GLU A 89 4.99 -21.69 -12.97
C GLU A 89 4.61 -20.85 -11.73
N HIS A 90 4.93 -21.32 -10.53
CA HIS A 90 4.40 -20.74 -9.29
C HIS A 90 5.46 -20.03 -8.42
N VAL A 91 6.75 -20.32 -8.64
CA VAL A 91 7.86 -19.76 -7.86
C VAL A 91 8.66 -18.80 -8.75
N GLY A 92 8.80 -17.57 -8.33
CA GLY A 92 9.63 -16.60 -9.05
C GLY A 92 8.98 -15.24 -9.29
N ASN A 93 7.68 -15.10 -9.08
CA ASN A 93 7.02 -13.79 -9.22
C ASN A 93 7.60 -12.76 -8.25
N LEU A 94 7.88 -13.16 -7.01
CA LEU A 94 8.53 -12.30 -6.02
C LEU A 94 9.98 -11.93 -6.39
N ILE A 95 10.67 -12.80 -7.14
CA ILE A 95 12.04 -12.53 -7.61
C ILE A 95 12.03 -11.52 -8.76
N THR A 96 11.03 -11.60 -9.63
CA THR A 96 10.85 -10.62 -10.71
C THR A 96 10.60 -9.23 -10.13
N ASP A 97 9.76 -9.11 -9.10
CA ASP A 97 9.50 -7.87 -8.39
C ASP A 97 10.75 -7.30 -7.69
N VAL A 98 11.57 -8.18 -7.09
CA VAL A 98 12.85 -7.77 -6.48
C VAL A 98 13.83 -7.29 -7.54
N GLY A 99 13.86 -7.95 -8.70
CA GLY A 99 14.67 -7.53 -9.85
C GLY A 99 14.30 -6.13 -10.32
N GLU A 100 13.01 -5.82 -10.39
CA GLU A 100 12.52 -4.49 -10.76
C GLU A 100 12.89 -3.41 -9.74
N GLU A 101 12.70 -3.68 -8.46
CA GLU A 101 13.09 -2.74 -7.39
C GLU A 101 14.59 -2.46 -7.39
N ILE A 102 15.42 -3.48 -7.53
CA ILE A 102 16.88 -3.34 -7.64
C ILE A 102 17.23 -2.49 -8.87
N ARG A 103 16.59 -2.74 -10.00
CA ARG A 103 16.81 -1.99 -11.25
C ARG A 103 16.46 -0.51 -11.08
N GLN A 104 15.33 -0.19 -10.47
CA GLN A 104 14.93 1.20 -10.21
C GLN A 104 15.94 1.91 -9.32
N LYS A 105 16.36 1.27 -8.23
CA LYS A 105 17.36 1.82 -7.31
C LYS A 105 18.73 2.02 -7.98
N ILE A 106 19.19 1.07 -8.78
CA ILE A 106 20.45 1.19 -9.53
C ILE A 106 20.37 2.34 -10.52
N ARG A 107 19.26 2.47 -11.27
CA ARG A 107 19.06 3.58 -12.20
C ARG A 107 19.18 4.93 -11.48
N THR A 108 18.53 5.09 -10.33
CA THR A 108 18.61 6.30 -9.51
C THR A 108 20.06 6.59 -9.10
N ILE A 109 20.75 5.60 -8.50
CA ILE A 109 22.14 5.76 -8.04
C ILE A 109 23.07 6.12 -9.20
N VAL A 110 22.95 5.44 -10.33
CA VAL A 110 23.82 5.68 -11.50
C VAL A 110 23.59 7.09 -12.03
N THR A 111 22.35 7.53 -12.14
CA THR A 111 22.01 8.88 -12.61
C THR A 111 22.58 9.94 -11.67
N GLU A 112 22.38 9.81 -10.36
CA GLU A 112 22.89 10.75 -9.36
C GLU A 112 24.42 10.82 -9.34
N GLU A 113 25.09 9.67 -9.26
CA GLU A 113 26.57 9.62 -9.18
C GLU A 113 27.22 10.07 -10.50
N TYR A 114 26.59 9.81 -11.65
CA TYR A 114 27.06 10.27 -12.94
C TYR A 114 26.95 11.80 -13.06
N ASN A 115 25.83 12.37 -12.65
CA ASN A 115 25.61 13.82 -12.65
C ASN A 115 26.56 14.55 -11.68
N GLN A 116 26.98 13.88 -10.59
CA GLN A 116 27.97 14.40 -9.64
C GLN A 116 29.43 14.23 -10.11
N GLY A 117 29.66 13.62 -11.27
CA GLY A 117 31.01 13.34 -11.78
C GLY A 117 31.78 12.32 -10.93
N SER A 118 31.09 11.44 -10.23
CA SER A 118 31.70 10.42 -9.39
C SER A 118 32.45 9.38 -10.21
N ASN A 119 33.54 8.83 -9.65
CA ASN A 119 34.29 7.78 -10.32
C ASN A 119 33.56 6.43 -10.24
N PRO A 120 33.83 5.48 -11.17
CA PRO A 120 33.16 4.18 -11.22
C PRO A 120 33.27 3.36 -9.93
N GLN A 121 34.37 3.47 -9.19
CA GLN A 121 34.57 2.74 -7.93
C GLN A 121 33.60 3.21 -6.83
N LYS A 122 33.37 4.53 -6.72
CA LYS A 122 32.42 5.09 -5.78
C LYS A 122 31.00 4.67 -6.12
N MET A 123 30.64 4.71 -7.40
CA MET A 123 29.34 4.27 -7.91
C MET A 123 29.11 2.77 -7.63
N ALA A 124 30.07 1.91 -7.94
CA ALA A 124 30.02 0.48 -7.67
C ALA A 124 29.83 0.17 -6.17
N LYS A 125 30.53 0.90 -5.29
CA LYS A 125 30.36 0.77 -3.85
C LYS A 125 28.95 1.13 -3.40
N ARG A 126 28.40 2.26 -3.85
CA ARG A 126 27.06 2.69 -3.50
C ARG A 126 25.99 1.73 -3.99
N ILE A 127 26.11 1.19 -5.20
CA ILE A 127 25.23 0.13 -5.72
C ILE A 127 25.27 -1.10 -4.80
N THR A 128 26.46 -1.54 -4.41
CA THR A 128 26.64 -2.70 -3.52
C THR A 128 25.99 -2.47 -2.15
N ASP A 129 26.17 -1.30 -1.56
CA ASP A 129 25.61 -0.95 -0.26
C ASP A 129 24.07 -0.91 -0.31
N GLU A 130 23.47 -0.34 -1.36
CA GLU A 130 22.03 -0.27 -1.55
C GLU A 130 21.40 -1.65 -1.77
N ILE A 131 22.01 -2.49 -2.63
CA ILE A 131 21.52 -3.87 -2.85
C ILE A 131 21.60 -4.68 -1.56
N ASN A 132 22.64 -4.49 -0.74
CA ASN A 132 22.72 -5.15 0.56
C ASN A 132 21.64 -4.68 1.54
N THR A 133 21.21 -3.42 1.45
CA THR A 133 20.11 -2.89 2.25
C THR A 133 18.77 -3.53 1.86
N ILE A 134 18.46 -3.60 0.55
CA ILE A 134 17.29 -4.28 0.01
C ILE A 134 17.31 -5.77 0.40
N LYS A 135 18.45 -6.44 0.24
CA LYS A 135 18.68 -7.83 0.62
C LYS A 135 18.27 -8.10 2.07
N ASN A 136 18.79 -7.31 3.01
CA ASN A 136 18.53 -7.52 4.43
C ASN A 136 17.05 -7.34 4.83
N LYS A 137 16.35 -6.42 4.15
CA LYS A 137 14.92 -6.16 4.37
C LYS A 137 14.04 -7.24 3.73
N ARG A 138 14.31 -7.61 2.50
CA ARG A 138 13.45 -8.49 1.68
C ARG A 138 13.73 -9.99 1.82
N ALA A 139 14.97 -10.39 2.09
CA ALA A 139 15.35 -11.80 2.14
C ALA A 139 14.47 -12.63 3.10
N ARG A 140 14.08 -12.05 4.24
CA ARG A 140 13.21 -12.72 5.21
C ARG A 140 11.79 -12.93 4.69
N THR A 141 11.21 -11.92 4.01
CA THR A 141 9.85 -11.99 3.49
C THR A 141 9.78 -12.98 2.33
N ILE A 142 10.70 -12.88 1.36
CA ILE A 142 10.80 -13.81 0.23
C ILE A 142 10.99 -15.24 0.75
N ALA A 143 11.97 -15.45 1.65
CA ALA A 143 12.24 -16.77 2.18
C ALA A 143 11.03 -17.39 2.90
N ARG A 144 10.27 -16.62 3.68
CA ARG A 144 9.07 -17.13 4.37
C ARG A 144 7.97 -17.53 3.39
N THR A 145 7.70 -16.69 2.39
CA THR A 145 6.62 -16.94 1.42
C THR A 145 6.97 -18.08 0.48
N GLU A 146 8.17 -18.10 -0.05
CA GLU A 146 8.62 -19.16 -0.96
C GLU A 146 8.80 -20.49 -0.23
N VAL A 147 9.27 -20.49 1.01
CA VAL A 147 9.34 -21.72 1.83
C VAL A 147 7.95 -22.26 2.14
N ALA A 148 6.95 -21.41 2.41
CA ALA A 148 5.58 -21.88 2.65
C ALA A 148 4.98 -22.51 1.39
N ARG A 149 5.13 -21.87 0.21
CA ARG A 149 4.71 -22.43 -1.08
C ARG A 149 5.44 -23.73 -1.40
N THR A 150 6.76 -23.71 -1.27
CA THR A 150 7.65 -24.85 -1.50
C THR A 150 7.28 -26.04 -0.60
N SER A 151 6.95 -25.77 0.67
CA SER A 151 6.49 -26.81 1.59
C SER A 151 5.20 -27.47 1.12
N THR A 152 4.19 -26.70 0.75
CA THR A 152 2.91 -27.25 0.26
C THR A 152 3.08 -28.02 -1.05
N ILE A 153 3.88 -27.54 -1.99
CA ILE A 153 4.19 -28.23 -3.24
C ILE A 153 5.01 -29.48 -2.97
N SER A 154 6.00 -29.41 -2.07
CA SER A 154 6.81 -30.56 -1.66
C SER A 154 5.94 -31.66 -1.04
N ASP A 155 5.05 -31.29 -0.12
CA ASP A 155 4.15 -32.24 0.54
C ASP A 155 3.20 -32.88 -0.48
N TYR A 156 2.68 -32.13 -1.44
CA TYR A 156 1.87 -32.62 -2.56
C TYR A 156 2.62 -33.65 -3.41
N ILE A 157 3.85 -33.30 -3.85
CA ILE A 157 4.67 -34.19 -4.69
C ILE A 157 5.03 -35.46 -3.96
N ILE A 158 5.48 -35.35 -2.70
CA ILE A 158 5.81 -36.49 -1.85
C ILE A 158 4.59 -37.41 -1.68
N ALA A 159 3.43 -36.82 -1.43
CA ALA A 159 2.20 -37.57 -1.24
C ALA A 159 1.82 -38.33 -2.53
N LYS A 160 1.87 -37.64 -3.68
CA LYS A 160 1.56 -38.24 -5.00
C LYS A 160 2.51 -39.40 -5.31
N GLU A 161 3.79 -39.29 -5.03
CA GLU A 161 4.77 -40.36 -5.21
C GLU A 161 4.61 -41.54 -4.26
N ARG A 162 4.17 -41.29 -3.06
CA ARG A 162 3.83 -42.36 -2.10
C ARG A 162 2.53 -43.06 -2.47
N GLY A 163 1.94 -42.66 -3.59
CA GLY A 163 0.70 -43.21 -4.11
C GLY A 163 -0.51 -42.70 -3.34
N ALA A 164 -0.42 -41.50 -2.74
CA ALA A 164 -1.61 -40.83 -2.26
C ALA A 164 -2.54 -40.59 -3.44
N THR A 165 -3.79 -40.86 -3.24
CA THR A 165 -4.84 -40.69 -4.24
C THR A 165 -5.78 -39.56 -3.88
N HIS A 166 -5.71 -39.15 -2.62
CA HIS A 166 -6.57 -38.10 -2.07
C HIS A 166 -5.81 -37.21 -1.09
N TYR A 167 -6.41 -36.04 -0.78
CA TYR A 167 -5.95 -35.18 0.30
C TYR A 167 -7.12 -34.56 1.06
N THR A 168 -6.87 -34.16 2.28
CA THR A 168 -7.75 -33.30 3.09
C THR A 168 -6.99 -32.06 3.51
N VAL A 169 -7.70 -30.99 3.84
CA VAL A 169 -7.10 -29.75 4.34
C VAL A 169 -7.33 -29.65 5.84
N ASP A 170 -6.24 -29.59 6.61
CA ASP A 170 -6.33 -29.44 8.06
C ASP A 170 -6.68 -28.01 8.46
N CYS A 171 -7.93 -27.82 8.85
CA CYS A 171 -8.48 -26.55 9.32
C CYS A 171 -8.69 -26.52 10.84
N ARG A 172 -7.99 -27.38 11.61
CA ARG A 172 -8.27 -27.57 13.06
C ARG A 172 -8.10 -26.32 13.92
N SER A 173 -7.23 -25.42 13.53
CA SER A 173 -7.01 -24.16 14.27
C SER A 173 -7.95 -23.02 13.83
N THR A 174 -8.62 -23.14 12.67
CA THR A 174 -9.35 -22.06 12.04
C THR A 174 -10.55 -22.59 11.27
N ARG A 175 -11.57 -23.03 12.00
CA ARG A 175 -12.81 -23.51 11.37
C ARG A 175 -13.63 -22.34 10.85
N CYS A 176 -13.20 -21.70 9.75
CA CYS A 176 -14.11 -20.88 8.97
C CYS A 176 -15.13 -21.77 8.25
N ASN A 177 -16.32 -21.25 8.00
CA ASN A 177 -17.36 -22.07 7.43
C ASN A 177 -17.14 -22.46 5.98
N VAL A 178 -16.36 -21.69 5.22
CA VAL A 178 -15.96 -22.07 3.85
C VAL A 178 -14.99 -23.25 3.89
N CYS A 179 -13.98 -23.22 4.78
CA CYS A 179 -13.17 -24.41 5.02
C CYS A 179 -14.03 -25.56 5.54
N LYS A 180 -15.03 -25.31 6.39
CA LYS A 180 -15.94 -26.35 6.84
C LYS A 180 -16.81 -26.88 5.69
N GLU A 181 -17.40 -26.03 4.86
CA GLU A 181 -18.22 -26.46 3.73
C GLU A 181 -17.42 -27.11 2.62
N ARG A 182 -16.22 -26.63 2.37
CA ARG A 182 -15.38 -27.11 1.29
C ARG A 182 -14.50 -28.28 1.73
N TYR A 183 -13.93 -28.23 2.94
CA TYR A 183 -13.00 -29.25 3.44
C TYR A 183 -13.55 -30.14 4.55
N CYS A 184 -14.63 -29.73 5.22
CA CYS A 184 -15.23 -30.45 6.33
C CYS A 184 -16.73 -30.66 6.10
N LYS A 185 -17.19 -30.80 4.85
CA LYS A 185 -18.59 -31.16 4.62
C LYS A 185 -18.86 -32.41 5.41
N THR A 186 -19.69 -32.27 6.40
CA THR A 186 -20.20 -33.36 7.19
C THR A 186 -20.74 -34.46 6.29
N ASN A 187 -19.91 -35.44 6.00
CA ASN A 187 -20.40 -36.77 5.86
C ASN A 187 -21.27 -37.02 7.11
N PRO A 188 -22.43 -37.68 7.04
CA PRO A 188 -23.20 -38.08 8.22
C PRO A 188 -22.38 -38.79 9.31
N THR A 189 -21.18 -39.22 8.99
CA THR A 189 -20.17 -39.87 9.84
C THR A 189 -19.06 -38.91 10.37
N GLY A 190 -19.08 -37.61 10.07
CA GLY A 190 -18.20 -36.62 10.71
C GLY A 190 -16.74 -36.56 10.22
N GLY A 191 -16.47 -36.83 8.94
CA GLY A 191 -15.12 -36.77 8.34
C GLY A 191 -14.84 -35.51 7.52
N ASP A 192 -13.56 -35.19 7.35
CA ASP A 192 -13.08 -34.11 6.47
C ASP A 192 -13.42 -34.42 5.00
N VAL A 193 -13.64 -33.38 4.15
CA VAL A 193 -13.85 -33.59 2.71
C VAL A 193 -12.55 -34.04 2.08
N GLU A 194 -12.65 -35.14 1.37
CA GLU A 194 -11.56 -35.70 0.60
C GLU A 194 -11.56 -35.16 -0.84
N TYR A 195 -10.40 -34.77 -1.31
CA TYR A 195 -10.17 -34.36 -2.71
C TYR A 195 -9.27 -35.36 -3.39
N GLU A 196 -9.49 -35.61 -4.68
CA GLU A 196 -8.55 -36.35 -5.48
C GLU A 196 -7.22 -35.61 -5.58
N ILE A 197 -6.12 -36.36 -5.61
CA ILE A 197 -4.77 -35.78 -5.61
C ILE A 197 -4.52 -34.86 -6.81
N ASP A 198 -5.22 -35.08 -7.93
CA ASP A 198 -5.08 -34.27 -9.14
C ASP A 198 -5.96 -32.99 -9.12
N ASP A 199 -6.84 -32.84 -8.15
CA ASP A 199 -7.62 -31.59 -7.94
C ASP A 199 -6.76 -30.53 -7.25
N THR A 200 -5.92 -29.87 -8.03
CA THR A 200 -5.03 -28.82 -7.53
C THR A 200 -5.73 -27.48 -7.24
N ASP A 201 -6.96 -27.29 -7.74
CA ASP A 201 -7.74 -26.06 -7.52
C ASP A 201 -8.24 -25.92 -6.08
N ASN A 202 -8.24 -27.01 -5.35
CA ASN A 202 -8.62 -27.06 -3.95
C ASN A 202 -7.42 -27.15 -2.99
N LEU A 203 -6.19 -26.98 -3.50
CA LEU A 203 -5.00 -26.88 -2.63
C LEU A 203 -4.98 -25.54 -1.87
N PRO A 204 -4.63 -25.54 -0.57
CA PRO A 204 -4.52 -24.29 0.20
C PRO A 204 -3.42 -23.35 -0.32
N PRO A 205 -3.59 -22.03 -0.08
CA PRO A 205 -4.70 -21.36 0.63
C PRO A 205 -5.90 -21.12 -0.29
N LEU A 206 -7.08 -21.60 0.10
CA LEU A 206 -8.30 -21.48 -0.73
C LEU A 206 -9.15 -20.26 -0.43
N HIS A 207 -9.12 -19.79 0.76
CA HIS A 207 -9.78 -18.54 1.10
C HIS A 207 -8.95 -17.78 2.11
N PRO A 208 -8.83 -16.54 1.84
CA PRO A 208 -8.25 -15.58 2.75
C PRO A 208 -9.27 -15.15 3.80
N ASN A 209 -8.77 -14.55 4.84
CA ASN A 209 -9.49 -13.80 5.83
C ASN A 209 -10.36 -12.73 5.19
N SER A 210 -11.64 -12.76 5.44
CA SER A 210 -12.59 -11.97 4.72
C SER A 210 -13.16 -10.83 5.53
N TYR A 211 -13.62 -9.83 4.81
CA TYR A 211 -14.23 -8.62 5.31
C TYR A 211 -15.73 -8.61 5.06
N HIS A 212 -16.46 -7.92 5.92
CA HIS A 212 -17.84 -7.57 5.65
C HIS A 212 -17.98 -6.74 4.37
N LYS A 213 -19.07 -6.92 3.63
CA LYS A 213 -19.30 -6.30 2.30
C LYS A 213 -19.25 -4.77 2.28
N ASP A 214 -19.50 -4.09 3.39
CA ASP A 214 -19.43 -2.63 3.52
C ASP A 214 -18.02 -2.10 3.84
N THR A 215 -17.02 -2.99 3.88
CA THR A 215 -15.63 -2.58 3.98
C THR A 215 -15.16 -2.02 2.65
N GLN A 216 -14.53 -0.86 2.69
CA GLN A 216 -13.86 -0.28 1.55
C GLN A 216 -12.34 -0.51 1.65
N VAL A 217 -11.70 -0.62 0.50
CA VAL A 217 -10.24 -0.69 0.34
C VAL A 217 -9.77 0.48 -0.50
N PHE A 218 -8.56 0.96 -0.26
CA PHE A 218 -8.02 2.08 -1.03
C PHE A 218 -7.34 1.58 -2.29
N THR A 219 -7.80 2.06 -3.44
CA THR A 219 -7.26 1.77 -4.77
C THR A 219 -6.51 2.99 -5.32
N GLU A 220 -5.79 2.84 -6.44
CA GLU A 220 -5.21 3.97 -7.17
C GLU A 220 -6.26 4.97 -7.70
N HIS A 221 -7.55 4.62 -7.58
CA HIS A 221 -8.68 5.45 -7.98
C HIS A 221 -9.54 5.90 -6.78
N GLY A 222 -9.01 5.83 -5.55
CA GLY A 222 -9.71 6.15 -4.31
C GLY A 222 -10.40 4.95 -3.65
N TRP A 223 -11.30 5.24 -2.70
CA TRP A 223 -12.00 4.23 -1.93
C TRP A 223 -13.03 3.47 -2.75
N ARG A 224 -12.95 2.13 -2.72
CA ARG A 224 -13.91 1.21 -3.35
C ARG A 224 -14.39 0.17 -2.36
N TYR A 225 -15.67 -0.21 -2.45
CA TYR A 225 -16.15 -1.35 -1.68
C TYR A 225 -15.41 -2.62 -2.14
N ILE A 226 -14.93 -3.41 -1.18
CA ILE A 226 -14.23 -4.66 -1.49
C ILE A 226 -15.11 -5.62 -2.29
N ALA A 227 -16.44 -5.52 -2.13
CA ALA A 227 -17.44 -6.28 -2.87
C ALA A 227 -17.56 -5.88 -4.35
N GLU A 228 -17.06 -4.70 -4.73
CA GLU A 228 -17.18 -4.12 -6.08
C GLU A 228 -15.88 -4.21 -6.88
N LEU A 229 -14.83 -4.76 -6.30
CA LEU A 229 -13.54 -4.93 -6.99
C LEU A 229 -13.68 -5.89 -8.17
N THR A 230 -13.05 -5.53 -9.28
CA THR A 230 -12.99 -6.34 -10.51
C THR A 230 -11.72 -7.18 -10.61
N GLY A 231 -10.67 -6.80 -9.88
CA GLY A 231 -9.33 -7.41 -9.93
C GLY A 231 -8.36 -6.65 -10.84
N ASP A 232 -8.81 -5.59 -11.50
CA ASP A 232 -7.95 -4.74 -12.33
C ASP A 232 -7.33 -3.59 -11.53
N GLU A 233 -7.95 -3.23 -10.41
CA GLU A 233 -7.49 -2.17 -9.53
C GLU A 233 -6.21 -2.59 -8.79
N LYS A 234 -5.31 -1.63 -8.56
CA LYS A 234 -4.20 -1.79 -7.61
C LYS A 234 -4.64 -1.30 -6.23
N LEU A 235 -4.31 -2.05 -5.22
CA LEU A 235 -4.70 -1.80 -3.82
C LEU A 235 -3.52 -1.27 -3.02
N LEU A 236 -3.74 -0.28 -2.18
CA LEU A 236 -2.70 0.24 -1.30
C LEU A 236 -2.36 -0.78 -0.21
N SER A 237 -1.10 -1.17 -0.19
CA SER A 237 -0.54 -2.14 0.75
C SER A 237 0.66 -1.54 1.48
N LEU A 238 0.82 -1.93 2.73
CA LEU A 238 1.91 -1.54 3.61
C LEU A 238 2.91 -2.69 3.72
N ASN A 239 4.18 -2.42 3.51
CA ASN A 239 5.24 -3.36 3.86
C ASN A 239 5.45 -3.36 5.38
N PRO A 240 5.17 -4.47 6.09
CA PRO A 240 5.28 -4.51 7.56
C PRO A 240 6.72 -4.38 8.08
N ASP A 241 7.72 -4.54 7.22
CA ASP A 241 9.14 -4.57 7.63
C ASP A 241 9.79 -3.16 7.60
N ASP A 242 9.28 -2.25 6.78
CA ASP A 242 9.90 -0.93 6.57
C ASP A 242 8.90 0.25 6.45
N ASP A 243 7.63 -0.01 6.70
CA ASP A 243 6.51 0.94 6.61
C ASP A 243 6.34 1.60 5.22
N ASN A 244 6.94 1.04 4.14
CA ASN A 244 6.76 1.53 2.78
C ASN A 244 5.38 1.19 2.23
N LEU A 245 4.83 2.11 1.44
CA LEU A 245 3.53 1.98 0.78
C LEU A 245 3.69 1.63 -0.70
N GLU A 246 2.86 0.72 -1.18
CA GLU A 246 2.85 0.32 -2.58
C GLU A 246 1.44 0.00 -3.05
N PHE A 247 1.11 0.42 -4.28
CA PHE A 247 -0.10 -0.01 -4.96
C PHE A 247 0.15 -1.34 -5.68
N ILE A 248 -0.52 -2.41 -5.23
CA ILE A 248 -0.29 -3.78 -5.67
C ILE A 248 -1.55 -4.34 -6.33
N LYS A 249 -1.42 -4.89 -7.54
CA LYS A 249 -2.53 -5.56 -8.21
C LYS A 249 -2.84 -6.88 -7.49
N PRO A 250 -4.11 -7.19 -7.15
CA PRO A 250 -4.48 -8.47 -6.57
C PRO A 250 -4.29 -9.60 -7.59
N VAL A 251 -3.89 -10.75 -7.08
CA VAL A 251 -3.79 -12.00 -7.88
C VAL A 251 -5.16 -12.63 -8.03
N ARG A 252 -5.98 -12.57 -6.97
CA ARG A 252 -7.29 -13.22 -6.92
C ARG A 252 -8.26 -12.47 -6.02
N LEU A 253 -9.54 -12.53 -6.37
CA LEU A 253 -10.65 -12.06 -5.54
C LEU A 253 -11.43 -13.27 -5.01
N PHE A 254 -11.91 -13.16 -3.77
CA PHE A 254 -12.69 -14.21 -3.12
C PHE A 254 -14.01 -13.67 -2.61
N LYS A 255 -15.05 -14.51 -2.75
CA LYS A 255 -16.39 -14.24 -2.27
C LYS A 255 -16.98 -15.53 -1.71
N HIS A 256 -17.42 -15.50 -0.46
CA HIS A 256 -18.03 -16.67 0.17
C HIS A 256 -19.02 -16.26 1.27
N LYS A 257 -19.90 -17.17 1.65
CA LYS A 257 -20.84 -16.97 2.74
C LYS A 257 -20.21 -17.31 4.09
N GLU A 258 -20.45 -16.48 5.06
CA GLU A 258 -20.03 -16.69 6.45
C GLU A 258 -21.21 -16.47 7.39
N PRO A 259 -21.49 -17.36 8.35
CA PRO A 259 -22.62 -17.22 9.25
C PRO A 259 -22.33 -16.31 10.44
N GLN A 260 -21.07 -15.99 10.70
CA GLN A 260 -20.69 -15.17 11.85
C GLN A 260 -19.46 -14.32 11.55
N LEU A 261 -19.51 -13.07 11.97
CA LEU A 261 -18.40 -12.13 11.90
C LEU A 261 -18.01 -11.64 13.30
N VAL A 262 -16.80 -11.12 13.41
CA VAL A 262 -16.29 -10.40 14.58
C VAL A 262 -16.24 -8.92 14.24
N HIS A 263 -17.03 -8.12 14.92
CA HIS A 263 -17.06 -6.67 14.80
C HIS A 263 -16.26 -6.05 15.94
N MET A 264 -15.16 -5.39 15.62
CA MET A 264 -14.29 -4.70 16.56
C MET A 264 -14.37 -3.20 16.31
N HIS A 265 -14.89 -2.44 17.26
CA HIS A 265 -15.17 -1.03 17.01
C HIS A 265 -15.09 -0.15 18.26
N ASN A 266 -14.89 1.13 18.03
CA ASN A 266 -15.11 2.22 18.97
C ASN A 266 -15.35 3.54 18.20
N LYS A 267 -15.31 4.68 18.88
CA LYS A 267 -15.49 5.99 18.23
C LYS A 267 -14.52 6.23 17.07
N TRP A 268 -13.32 5.64 17.09
CA TRP A 268 -12.20 5.96 16.18
C TRP A 268 -11.76 4.80 15.30
N PHE A 269 -12.28 3.63 15.50
CA PHE A 269 -11.89 2.39 14.84
C PHE A 269 -13.11 1.54 14.53
N ASP A 270 -13.14 0.89 13.37
CA ASP A 270 -14.23 0.00 12.98
C ASP A 270 -13.75 -1.03 11.96
N VAL A 271 -13.79 -2.30 12.32
CA VAL A 271 -13.44 -3.44 11.46
C VAL A 271 -14.40 -4.58 11.73
N CYS A 272 -14.96 -5.17 10.67
CA CYS A 272 -15.84 -6.33 10.75
C CYS A 272 -15.32 -7.42 9.81
N VAL A 273 -14.88 -8.52 10.40
CA VAL A 273 -14.10 -9.57 9.72
C VAL A 273 -14.52 -10.96 10.15
N THR A 274 -14.07 -11.98 9.40
CA THR A 274 -14.28 -13.37 9.79
C THR A 274 -13.53 -13.72 11.09
N PRO A 275 -14.00 -14.72 11.86
CA PRO A 275 -13.38 -15.10 13.14
C PRO A 275 -11.91 -15.53 13.05
N ASP A 276 -11.48 -15.97 11.88
CA ASP A 276 -10.12 -16.44 11.59
C ASP A 276 -9.25 -15.44 10.83
N HIS A 277 -9.73 -14.21 10.69
CA HIS A 277 -9.02 -13.14 10.01
C HIS A 277 -7.66 -12.82 10.64
N ASP A 278 -6.63 -12.64 9.81
CA ASP A 278 -5.31 -12.21 10.26
C ASP A 278 -5.26 -10.69 10.44
N CYS A 279 -5.68 -10.23 11.59
CA CYS A 279 -5.60 -8.82 11.95
C CYS A 279 -4.14 -8.36 11.99
N PHE A 280 -3.81 -7.30 11.25
CA PHE A 280 -2.50 -6.67 11.34
C PHE A 280 -2.46 -5.76 12.55
N VAL A 281 -1.59 -6.10 13.51
CA VAL A 281 -1.44 -5.39 14.78
C VAL A 281 0.02 -5.19 15.12
N HIS A 282 0.31 -4.15 15.89
CA HIS A 282 1.58 -4.00 16.57
C HIS A 282 1.45 -4.47 18.01
N LYS A 283 2.24 -5.47 18.38
CA LYS A 283 2.29 -5.94 19.75
C LYS A 283 3.26 -5.09 20.56
N ARG A 284 2.78 -4.50 21.66
CA ARG A 284 3.62 -3.74 22.59
C ARG A 284 4.55 -4.69 23.33
N ARG A 285 5.85 -4.39 23.29
CA ARG A 285 6.91 -5.09 24.00
C ARG A 285 7.58 -4.16 25.01
N ASP A 286 7.96 -4.71 26.14
CA ASP A 286 8.81 -4.01 27.09
C ASP A 286 10.28 -4.35 26.80
N GLY A 287 11.04 -3.37 26.34
CA GLY A 287 12.46 -3.50 25.99
C GLY A 287 13.40 -3.25 27.17
N GLY A 288 12.90 -3.17 28.39
CA GLY A 288 13.70 -2.85 29.59
C GLY A 288 14.39 -1.50 29.45
N LYS A 289 15.74 -1.46 29.49
CA LYS A 289 16.52 -0.19 29.34
C LYS A 289 16.35 0.49 27.99
N LYS A 290 15.91 -0.24 26.92
CA LYS A 290 15.64 0.33 25.58
C LYS A 290 14.24 0.95 25.47
N GLY A 291 13.43 0.89 26.52
CA GLY A 291 12.09 1.43 26.52
C GLY A 291 11.07 0.51 25.84
N ARG A 292 9.83 0.99 25.69
CA ARG A 292 8.75 0.26 25.02
C ARG A 292 8.88 0.40 23.52
N TYR A 293 8.66 -0.70 22.79
CA TYR A 293 8.59 -0.72 21.33
C TYR A 293 7.41 -1.55 20.85
N PHE A 294 7.05 -1.37 19.59
CA PHE A 294 5.94 -2.06 18.93
C PHE A 294 6.49 -3.00 17.85
N GLU A 295 6.03 -4.24 17.85
CA GLU A 295 6.45 -5.29 16.91
C GLU A 295 5.26 -5.64 16.00
N PRO A 296 5.40 -5.52 14.65
CA PRO A 296 4.34 -5.88 13.72
C PRO A 296 4.06 -7.38 13.75
N GLN A 297 2.79 -7.75 13.82
CA GLN A 297 2.31 -9.13 13.87
C GLN A 297 0.97 -9.28 13.18
N PHE A 298 0.72 -10.48 12.66
CA PHE A 298 -0.61 -10.91 12.24
C PHE A 298 -1.21 -11.80 13.32
N ARG A 299 -2.43 -11.49 13.75
CA ARG A 299 -3.12 -12.20 14.84
C ARG A 299 -4.58 -12.41 14.50
N LYS A 300 -5.13 -13.57 14.89
CA LYS A 300 -6.56 -13.82 14.78
C LYS A 300 -7.34 -13.05 15.85
N PRO A 301 -8.62 -12.71 15.61
CA PRO A 301 -9.45 -12.07 16.62
C PRO A 301 -9.45 -12.79 17.98
N SER A 302 -9.41 -14.14 17.98
CA SER A 302 -9.31 -14.96 19.20
C SER A 302 -8.00 -14.80 19.98
N ASP A 303 -6.92 -14.38 19.31
CA ASP A 303 -5.57 -14.30 19.87
C ASP A 303 -5.17 -12.86 20.25
N LEU A 304 -6.09 -11.91 20.03
CA LEU A 304 -5.89 -10.53 20.41
C LEU A 304 -6.01 -10.35 21.93
N ASN A 305 -5.14 -9.51 22.48
CA ASN A 305 -5.11 -9.18 23.90
C ASN A 305 -4.76 -7.69 24.11
N SER A 306 -4.68 -7.26 25.37
CA SER A 306 -4.42 -5.86 25.74
C SER A 306 -3.07 -5.29 25.27
N GLU A 307 -2.14 -6.14 24.86
CA GLU A 307 -0.86 -5.72 24.28
C GLU A 307 -0.94 -5.45 22.78
N CYS A 308 -2.05 -5.83 22.12
CA CYS A 308 -2.25 -5.66 20.69
C CYS A 308 -2.84 -4.28 20.38
N HIS A 309 -2.31 -3.64 19.35
CA HIS A 309 -2.71 -2.32 18.90
C HIS A 309 -2.88 -2.35 17.38
N PHE A 310 -4.07 -2.05 16.90
CA PHE A 310 -4.31 -1.89 15.47
C PHE A 310 -3.61 -0.65 14.94
N VAL A 311 -2.96 -0.77 13.79
CA VAL A 311 -2.24 0.32 13.12
C VAL A 311 -3.24 1.14 12.31
N ARG A 312 -3.31 2.45 12.55
CA ARG A 312 -4.21 3.37 11.85
C ARG A 312 -3.49 4.26 10.86
N CYS A 313 -2.33 4.75 11.21
CA CYS A 313 -1.43 5.48 10.34
C CYS A 313 0.02 5.07 10.59
N ILE A 314 0.88 5.43 9.67
CA ILE A 314 2.31 5.10 9.65
C ILE A 314 3.13 6.36 9.44
N ASP A 315 4.39 6.28 9.77
CA ASP A 315 5.37 7.29 9.38
C ASP A 315 6.11 6.78 8.14
N THR A 316 5.92 7.46 7.02
CA THR A 316 6.67 7.19 5.78
C THR A 316 7.81 8.19 5.68
N ASP A 317 9.02 7.69 5.46
CA ASP A 317 10.17 8.52 5.15
C ASP A 317 10.27 8.63 3.62
N ARG A 318 10.10 9.85 3.11
CA ARG A 318 10.05 10.14 1.66
C ARG A 318 10.81 11.42 1.37
N GLU A 319 11.58 11.40 0.29
CA GLU A 319 12.25 12.58 -0.22
C GLU A 319 11.44 13.22 -1.34
N SER A 320 11.43 14.54 -1.41
CA SER A 320 10.90 15.27 -2.56
C SER A 320 11.87 15.19 -3.73
N PRO A 321 11.38 15.26 -4.99
CA PRO A 321 12.25 15.57 -6.12
C PRO A 321 12.88 16.97 -5.93
N GLU A 322 13.99 17.24 -6.61
CA GLU A 322 14.68 18.54 -6.51
C GLU A 322 13.81 19.71 -6.97
N ALA A 323 13.00 19.48 -8.01
CA ALA A 323 12.02 20.44 -8.52
C ALA A 323 10.79 19.73 -9.09
N ILE A 324 9.67 20.43 -9.12
CA ILE A 324 8.43 19.97 -9.78
C ILE A 324 8.27 20.75 -11.11
N ASN A 325 8.35 20.04 -12.23
CA ASN A 325 8.17 20.62 -13.54
C ASN A 325 6.69 20.57 -13.98
N ILE A 326 6.09 21.72 -14.18
CA ILE A 326 4.73 21.88 -14.68
C ILE A 326 4.76 22.66 -15.99
N ASN A 327 4.63 21.98 -17.11
CA ASN A 327 4.61 22.58 -18.45
C ASN A 327 5.82 23.51 -18.72
N GLY A 328 6.99 23.20 -18.16
CA GLY A 328 8.21 23.99 -18.28
C GLY A 328 8.45 25.02 -17.17
N LEU A 329 7.54 25.14 -16.21
CA LEU A 329 7.74 25.90 -14.98
C LEU A 329 8.33 24.98 -13.91
N GLU A 330 9.48 25.35 -13.35
CA GLU A 330 10.19 24.57 -12.32
C GLU A 330 9.93 25.15 -10.93
N PHE A 331 9.10 24.45 -10.16
CA PHE A 331 8.73 24.84 -8.80
C PHE A 331 9.66 24.24 -7.76
N GLU A 332 10.00 25.02 -6.74
CA GLU A 332 10.46 24.44 -5.47
C GLU A 332 9.35 23.57 -4.85
N PRO A 333 9.66 22.35 -4.36
CA PRO A 333 8.65 21.41 -3.88
C PRO A 333 7.71 21.97 -2.80
N SER A 334 8.25 22.76 -1.86
CA SER A 334 7.47 23.39 -0.79
C SER A 334 6.54 24.48 -1.32
N ASP A 335 7.01 25.30 -2.28
CA ASP A 335 6.20 26.37 -2.88
C ASP A 335 5.09 25.76 -3.76
N PHE A 336 5.37 24.65 -4.47
CA PHE A 336 4.37 23.91 -5.21
C PHE A 336 3.28 23.34 -4.29
N ALA A 337 3.67 22.72 -3.18
CA ALA A 337 2.74 22.22 -2.17
C ALA A 337 1.84 23.33 -1.62
N PHE A 338 2.44 24.47 -1.29
CA PHE A 338 1.75 25.66 -0.80
C PHE A 338 0.76 26.22 -1.83
N PHE A 339 1.21 26.45 -3.06
CA PHE A 339 0.39 26.95 -4.15
C PHE A 339 -0.79 26.02 -4.45
N MET A 340 -0.55 24.70 -4.55
CA MET A 340 -1.60 23.74 -4.84
C MET A 340 -2.65 23.65 -3.74
N ALA A 341 -2.24 23.74 -2.46
CA ALA A 341 -3.18 23.77 -1.34
C ALA A 341 -4.16 24.95 -1.45
N TRP A 342 -3.64 26.17 -1.69
CA TRP A 342 -4.48 27.35 -1.85
C TRP A 342 -5.29 27.36 -3.15
N TYR A 343 -4.74 26.79 -4.24
CA TYR A 343 -5.52 26.66 -5.47
C TYR A 343 -6.65 25.64 -5.34
N ILE A 344 -6.42 24.50 -4.72
CA ILE A 344 -7.45 23.48 -4.58
C ILE A 344 -8.56 23.94 -3.62
N SER A 345 -8.24 24.65 -2.54
CA SER A 345 -9.25 25.21 -1.65
C SER A 345 -9.96 26.42 -2.25
N GLU A 346 -9.21 27.47 -2.62
CA GLU A 346 -9.74 28.80 -2.92
C GLU A 346 -9.54 29.24 -4.39
N GLY A 347 -8.89 28.39 -5.20
CA GLY A 347 -8.49 28.74 -6.56
C GLY A 347 -9.55 28.44 -7.62
N SER A 348 -9.45 29.15 -8.73
CA SER A 348 -10.25 28.90 -9.93
C SER A 348 -9.57 29.43 -11.19
N VAL A 349 -9.94 28.86 -12.33
CA VAL A 349 -9.60 29.36 -13.66
C VAL A 349 -10.88 29.60 -14.49
N LEU A 350 -10.75 30.35 -15.55
CA LEU A 350 -11.86 30.54 -16.49
C LEU A 350 -12.00 29.30 -17.36
N HIS A 351 -13.15 28.64 -17.34
CA HIS A 351 -13.41 27.45 -18.18
C HIS A 351 -13.74 27.83 -19.67
N ASP A 352 -14.07 29.10 -19.94
CA ASP A 352 -14.19 29.61 -21.28
C ASP A 352 -12.80 30.01 -21.80
N VAL A 353 -12.22 29.14 -22.63
CA VAL A 353 -10.84 29.27 -23.14
C VAL A 353 -10.63 30.56 -23.93
N GLU A 354 -11.62 31.02 -24.74
CA GLU A 354 -11.49 32.27 -25.49
C GLU A 354 -11.46 33.50 -24.57
N LYS A 355 -12.28 33.48 -23.51
CA LYS A 355 -12.23 34.55 -22.50
C LYS A 355 -10.93 34.48 -21.70
N ALA A 356 -10.44 33.27 -21.37
CA ALA A 356 -9.16 33.09 -20.68
C ALA A 356 -8.01 33.66 -21.52
N GLN A 357 -7.96 33.35 -22.80
CA GLN A 357 -6.96 33.87 -23.73
C GLN A 357 -6.99 35.41 -23.81
N LYS A 358 -8.17 35.98 -23.98
CA LYS A 358 -8.35 37.47 -24.02
C LYS A 358 -7.86 38.12 -22.73
N ARG A 359 -7.93 37.42 -21.60
CA ARG A 359 -7.49 37.86 -20.25
C ARG A 359 -6.10 37.38 -19.88
N ARG A 360 -5.30 36.80 -20.80
CA ARG A 360 -3.94 36.28 -20.57
C ARG A 360 -3.87 35.13 -19.60
N TYR A 361 -4.85 34.22 -19.65
CA TYR A 361 -4.91 32.99 -18.86
C TYR A 361 -4.80 33.25 -17.35
N PRO A 362 -5.76 33.95 -16.73
CA PRO A 362 -5.70 34.23 -15.30
C PRO A 362 -5.97 33.00 -14.46
N VAL A 363 -5.09 32.75 -13.50
CA VAL A 363 -5.25 31.79 -12.39
C VAL A 363 -5.57 32.60 -11.14
N LEU A 364 -6.71 32.35 -10.54
CA LEU A 364 -7.24 33.11 -9.42
C LEU A 364 -7.12 32.31 -8.12
N ILE A 365 -6.66 32.93 -7.04
CA ILE A 365 -6.80 32.45 -5.67
C ILE A 365 -7.60 33.52 -4.92
N ALA A 366 -8.83 33.18 -4.53
CA ALA A 366 -9.73 34.07 -3.81
C ALA A 366 -9.41 34.02 -2.32
N GLN A 367 -9.15 35.17 -1.70
CA GLN A 367 -8.95 35.25 -0.26
C GLN A 367 -9.22 36.68 0.26
N GLN A 368 -10.08 36.77 1.28
CA GLN A 368 -10.46 38.04 1.89
C GLN A 368 -9.98 38.16 3.36
N ILE A 369 -9.63 37.04 3.98
CA ILE A 369 -9.16 37.00 5.38
C ILE A 369 -7.73 37.59 5.43
N SER A 370 -7.52 38.66 6.18
CA SER A 370 -6.24 39.39 6.24
C SER A 370 -5.09 38.51 6.68
N GLU A 371 -5.29 37.69 7.70
CA GLU A 371 -4.27 36.79 8.25
C GLU A 371 -3.80 35.77 7.20
N ASN A 372 -4.72 35.22 6.42
CA ASN A 372 -4.37 34.32 5.33
C ASN A 372 -3.61 35.05 4.22
N ARG A 373 -4.03 36.28 3.89
CA ARG A 373 -3.36 37.08 2.85
C ARG A 373 -1.91 37.42 3.21
N GLU A 374 -1.64 37.71 4.49
CA GLU A 374 -0.28 37.96 4.99
C GLU A 374 0.63 36.72 4.86
N ILE A 375 0.07 35.52 4.90
CA ILE A 375 0.79 34.26 4.68
C ILE A 375 0.96 33.96 3.18
N ILE A 376 -0.08 34.17 2.38
CA ILE A 376 -0.11 33.80 0.96
C ILE A 376 0.76 34.73 0.11
N GLN A 377 0.67 36.03 0.34
CA GLN A 377 1.29 37.02 -0.53
C GLN A 377 2.81 36.83 -0.68
N PRO A 378 3.62 36.74 0.39
CA PRO A 378 5.08 36.63 0.25
C PRO A 378 5.52 35.37 -0.50
N VAL A 379 4.80 34.26 -0.31
CA VAL A 379 5.13 32.99 -0.99
C VAL A 379 4.78 33.06 -2.47
N LEU A 380 3.62 33.61 -2.82
CA LEU A 380 3.24 33.79 -4.23
C LEU A 380 4.13 34.81 -4.95
N GLU A 381 4.54 35.90 -4.29
CA GLU A 381 5.50 36.87 -4.83
C GLU A 381 6.84 36.20 -5.13
N LYS A 382 7.44 35.50 -4.14
CA LYS A 382 8.67 34.71 -4.33
C LYS A 382 8.54 33.74 -5.49
N MET A 383 7.45 32.96 -5.51
CA MET A 383 7.18 31.96 -6.54
C MET A 383 7.08 32.60 -7.93
N CYS A 384 6.31 33.67 -8.06
CA CYS A 384 6.16 34.37 -9.34
C CYS A 384 7.49 34.99 -9.81
N ASP A 385 8.30 35.49 -8.90
CA ASP A 385 9.60 36.09 -9.23
C ASP A 385 10.55 35.08 -9.88
N TYR A 386 10.76 33.90 -9.25
CA TYR A 386 11.69 32.93 -9.85
C TYR A 386 11.11 32.17 -11.04
N LEU A 387 9.77 32.05 -11.16
CA LEU A 387 9.11 31.49 -12.34
C LEU A 387 8.96 32.52 -13.50
N GLY A 388 9.30 33.78 -13.27
CA GLY A 388 9.12 34.84 -14.25
C GLY A 388 7.66 35.17 -14.57
N LEU A 389 6.74 34.92 -13.64
CA LEU A 389 5.30 35.10 -13.80
C LEU A 389 4.84 36.48 -13.32
N LYS A 390 3.78 36.99 -13.93
CA LYS A 390 3.13 38.21 -13.50
C LYS A 390 1.97 37.93 -12.58
N MET A 391 1.95 38.57 -11.42
CA MET A 391 0.87 38.50 -10.48
C MET A 391 0.24 39.88 -10.24
N ASN A 392 -1.07 39.90 -10.09
CA ASN A 392 -1.84 41.08 -9.71
C ASN A 392 -2.54 40.82 -8.37
N ILE A 393 -2.43 41.74 -7.45
CA ILE A 393 -3.05 41.64 -6.14
C ILE A 393 -4.26 42.59 -6.11
N THR A 394 -5.43 42.01 -5.85
CA THR A 394 -6.67 42.77 -5.66
C THR A 394 -7.10 42.73 -4.19
N LYS A 395 -8.15 43.48 -3.85
CA LYS A 395 -8.71 43.44 -2.49
C LYS A 395 -9.15 42.02 -2.06
N ASN A 396 -9.61 41.20 -3.00
CA ASN A 396 -10.28 39.93 -2.70
C ASN A 396 -9.56 38.70 -3.25
N SER A 397 -8.47 38.89 -4.03
CA SER A 397 -7.80 37.77 -4.69
C SER A 397 -6.38 38.09 -5.13
N PHE A 398 -5.61 37.02 -5.40
CA PHE A 398 -4.36 37.00 -6.14
C PHE A 398 -4.64 36.46 -7.54
N VAL A 399 -4.09 37.10 -8.57
CA VAL A 399 -4.32 36.72 -9.97
C VAL A 399 -2.96 36.53 -10.64
N ILE A 400 -2.61 35.30 -10.96
CA ILE A 400 -1.37 34.93 -11.66
C ILE A 400 -1.71 34.75 -13.13
N TYR A 401 -0.89 35.31 -14.03
CA TYR A 401 -1.09 35.21 -15.49
C TYR A 401 -0.07 34.23 -16.07
N SER A 402 -0.50 33.00 -16.39
CA SER A 402 0.31 31.98 -17.04
C SER A 402 -0.57 31.01 -17.81
N LYS A 403 -0.18 30.76 -19.07
CA LYS A 403 -0.83 29.74 -19.90
C LYS A 403 -0.47 28.34 -19.40
N GLU A 404 0.76 28.13 -19.02
CA GLU A 404 1.31 26.86 -18.51
C GLU A 404 0.54 26.40 -17.26
N LEU A 405 0.37 27.30 -16.28
CA LEU A 405 -0.44 27.02 -15.09
C LEU A 405 -1.92 26.83 -15.42
N TYR A 406 -2.46 27.69 -16.28
CA TYR A 406 -3.86 27.58 -16.70
C TYR A 406 -4.14 26.22 -17.32
N ASP A 407 -3.33 25.77 -18.28
CA ASP A 407 -3.49 24.48 -18.97
C ASP A 407 -3.38 23.30 -18.00
N TYR A 408 -2.53 23.39 -16.98
CA TYR A 408 -2.38 22.37 -15.94
C TYR A 408 -3.57 22.33 -14.97
N LEU A 409 -4.11 23.50 -14.63
CA LEU A 409 -5.16 23.62 -13.61
C LEU A 409 -6.58 23.48 -14.17
N LEU A 410 -6.78 23.73 -15.46
CA LEU A 410 -8.09 23.64 -16.12
C LEU A 410 -8.77 22.26 -15.96
N PRO A 411 -8.04 21.11 -16.06
CA PRO A 411 -8.63 19.79 -15.86
C PRO A 411 -9.12 19.52 -14.43
N LEU A 412 -8.71 20.29 -13.43
CA LEU A 412 -9.17 20.14 -12.05
C LEU A 412 -10.66 20.49 -11.88
N GLY A 413 -11.25 21.19 -12.83
CA GLY A 413 -12.69 21.45 -12.90
C GLY A 413 -13.21 22.40 -11.83
N TYR A 414 -14.50 22.25 -11.54
CA TYR A 414 -15.20 23.02 -10.51
C TYR A 414 -15.01 22.41 -9.11
N SER A 415 -15.47 23.09 -8.07
CA SER A 415 -15.29 22.69 -6.66
C SER A 415 -15.69 21.23 -6.36
N ASN A 416 -16.74 20.71 -6.99
CA ASN A 416 -17.20 19.33 -6.82
C ASN A 416 -16.45 18.31 -7.71
N GLU A 417 -15.54 18.75 -8.56
CA GLU A 417 -14.74 17.94 -9.49
C GLU A 417 -13.26 17.93 -9.10
N LYS A 418 -12.82 18.90 -8.29
CA LYS A 418 -11.42 19.06 -7.87
C LYS A 418 -10.84 17.78 -7.34
N TYR A 419 -9.54 17.62 -7.56
CA TYR A 419 -8.72 16.51 -7.07
C TYR A 419 -7.29 16.99 -6.81
N ILE A 420 -6.48 16.18 -6.15
CA ILE A 420 -5.06 16.44 -5.93
C ILE A 420 -4.27 15.81 -7.09
N PRO A 421 -3.52 16.57 -7.89
CA PRO A 421 -2.67 16.03 -8.95
C PRO A 421 -1.59 15.09 -8.40
N SER A 422 -1.17 14.10 -9.22
CA SER A 422 -0.21 13.07 -8.86
C SER A 422 1.13 13.59 -8.38
N GLU A 423 1.57 14.72 -8.92
CA GLU A 423 2.82 15.40 -8.58
C GLU A 423 2.89 15.78 -7.09
N VAL A 424 1.76 16.15 -6.49
CA VAL A 424 1.70 16.44 -5.04
C VAL A 424 2.06 15.20 -4.22
N PHE A 425 1.63 14.01 -4.65
CA PHE A 425 1.93 12.77 -3.93
C PHE A 425 3.38 12.28 -4.08
N THR A 426 4.20 12.95 -4.88
CA THR A 426 5.65 12.67 -4.97
C THR A 426 6.47 13.43 -3.95
N LEU A 427 5.86 14.36 -3.23
CA LEU A 427 6.52 15.24 -2.28
C LEU A 427 6.90 14.54 -0.97
N SER A 428 7.89 15.10 -0.27
CA SER A 428 8.27 14.67 1.07
C SER A 428 7.16 14.93 2.09
N LYS A 429 7.22 14.25 3.22
CA LYS A 429 6.27 14.44 4.32
C LYS A 429 6.21 15.90 4.79
N GLU A 430 7.33 16.60 4.80
CA GLU A 430 7.42 18.02 5.17
C GLU A 430 6.63 18.89 4.21
N CYS A 431 6.83 18.71 2.89
CA CYS A 431 6.10 19.44 1.86
C CYS A 431 4.60 19.08 1.86
N LEU A 432 4.25 17.80 2.08
CA LEU A 432 2.85 17.39 2.23
C LEU A 432 2.19 18.02 3.46
N ASN A 433 2.92 18.22 4.57
CA ASN A 433 2.40 18.96 5.73
C ASN A 433 2.23 20.45 5.42
N VAL A 434 3.10 21.06 4.59
CA VAL A 434 2.87 22.43 4.09
C VAL A 434 1.56 22.50 3.31
N PHE A 435 1.31 21.52 2.43
CA PHE A 435 0.02 21.43 1.73
C PHE A 435 -1.15 21.31 2.73
N LEU A 436 -1.09 20.35 3.64
CA LEU A 436 -2.19 20.04 4.56
C LEU A 436 -2.51 21.23 5.48
N ASP A 437 -1.50 21.90 6.02
CA ASP A 437 -1.67 23.04 6.90
C ASP A 437 -2.34 24.22 6.19
N ASN A 438 -1.96 24.47 4.92
CA ASN A 438 -2.55 25.53 4.13
C ASN A 438 -3.96 25.17 3.63
N TYR A 439 -4.20 23.90 3.27
CA TYR A 439 -5.54 23.45 2.93
C TYR A 439 -6.52 23.56 4.12
N VAL A 440 -6.07 23.24 5.34
CA VAL A 440 -6.87 23.43 6.57
C VAL A 440 -7.23 24.90 6.78
N ARG A 441 -6.35 25.85 6.43
CA ARG A 441 -6.62 27.31 6.50
C ARG A 441 -7.65 27.77 5.47
N GLY A 442 -7.70 27.14 4.30
CA GLY A 442 -8.68 27.43 3.24
C GLY A 442 -10.03 26.77 3.54
N ASP A 443 -10.10 25.45 3.35
CA ASP A 443 -11.32 24.65 3.42
C ASP A 443 -11.37 23.75 4.65
N GLY A 444 -10.77 24.15 5.76
CA GLY A 444 -10.73 23.36 6.96
C GLY A 444 -11.22 24.09 8.21
N HIS A 445 -11.11 23.37 9.31
CA HIS A 445 -11.38 23.90 10.64
C HIS A 445 -10.36 23.36 11.62
N GLU A 446 -9.82 24.26 12.46
CA GLU A 446 -8.93 23.92 13.56
C GLU A 446 -9.51 24.48 14.85
N ARG A 447 -9.61 23.62 15.88
CA ARG A 447 -10.10 23.99 17.20
C ARG A 447 -9.21 23.43 18.30
N THR A 448 -8.74 24.30 19.17
CA THR A 448 -7.99 23.93 20.36
C THR A 448 -8.95 23.73 21.55
N HIS A 449 -8.88 22.57 22.19
CA HIS A 449 -9.64 22.26 23.39
C HIS A 449 -8.81 22.62 24.63
N GLY A 450 -9.20 23.69 25.32
CA GLY A 450 -8.43 24.30 26.41
C GLY A 450 -8.12 23.41 27.62
N ARG A 451 -8.86 22.31 27.83
CA ARG A 451 -8.65 21.42 29.00
C ARG A 451 -7.47 20.45 28.85
N TYR A 452 -7.07 20.13 27.59
CA TYR A 452 -6.02 19.15 27.30
C TYR A 452 -5.00 19.63 26.25
N ASN A 453 -5.07 20.89 25.85
CA ASN A 453 -4.27 21.45 24.75
C ASN A 453 -4.30 20.58 23.46
N SER A 454 -5.39 19.83 23.26
CA SER A 454 -5.56 18.99 22.07
C SER A 454 -6.12 19.81 20.93
N VAL A 455 -5.49 19.71 19.77
CA VAL A 455 -5.91 20.37 18.55
C VAL A 455 -6.75 19.40 17.73
N GLU A 456 -8.00 19.77 17.44
CA GLU A 456 -8.87 19.05 16.51
C GLU A 456 -8.80 19.74 15.16
N ARG A 457 -8.46 18.98 14.11
CA ARG A 457 -8.35 19.47 12.73
C ARG A 457 -9.26 18.67 11.82
N SER A 458 -9.92 19.32 10.90
CA SER A 458 -10.73 18.70 9.86
C SER A 458 -10.73 19.54 8.60
N VAL A 459 -10.96 18.89 7.46
CA VAL A 459 -11.08 19.50 6.15
C VAL A 459 -12.40 19.10 5.51
N PHE A 460 -12.91 19.91 4.59
CA PHE A 460 -14.20 19.70 3.97
C PHE A 460 -14.08 19.75 2.44
N THR A 461 -14.91 18.98 1.75
CA THR A 461 -15.01 19.01 0.29
C THR A 461 -16.34 18.44 -0.19
N SER A 462 -16.82 18.95 -1.32
CA SER A 462 -17.95 18.37 -2.06
C SER A 462 -17.51 17.39 -3.16
N SER A 463 -16.23 17.33 -3.48
CA SER A 463 -15.68 16.38 -4.44
C SER A 463 -15.39 15.02 -3.78
N VAL A 464 -15.97 13.96 -4.32
CA VAL A 464 -15.69 12.57 -3.89
C VAL A 464 -14.24 12.22 -4.16
N ARG A 465 -13.69 12.61 -5.32
CA ARG A 465 -12.30 12.36 -5.67
C ARG A 465 -11.35 13.10 -4.73
N LEU A 466 -11.59 14.38 -4.48
CA LEU A 466 -10.78 15.15 -3.54
C LEU A 466 -10.86 14.62 -2.10
N ARG A 467 -12.02 14.11 -1.67
CA ARG A 467 -12.18 13.41 -0.39
C ARG A 467 -11.21 12.23 -0.26
N ASP A 468 -11.14 11.42 -1.30
CA ASP A 468 -10.29 10.23 -1.33
C ASP A 468 -8.80 10.62 -1.40
N ASP A 469 -8.45 11.59 -2.23
CA ASP A 469 -7.10 12.15 -2.37
C ASP A 469 -6.61 12.79 -1.05
N LEU A 470 -7.47 13.56 -0.37
CA LEU A 470 -7.17 14.13 0.95
C LEU A 470 -6.96 13.04 2.01
N SER A 471 -7.73 11.95 1.94
CA SER A 471 -7.51 10.82 2.85
C SER A 471 -6.12 10.22 2.67
N TYR A 472 -5.68 10.04 1.43
CA TYR A 472 -4.35 9.53 1.12
C TYR A 472 -3.24 10.53 1.50
N LEU A 473 -3.42 11.81 1.20
CA LEU A 473 -2.49 12.88 1.63
C LEU A 473 -2.33 12.91 3.15
N ILE A 474 -3.43 12.84 3.90
CA ILE A 474 -3.42 12.80 5.37
C ILE A 474 -2.64 11.58 5.87
N LEU A 475 -2.81 10.41 5.26
CA LEU A 475 -2.03 9.22 5.58
C LEU A 475 -0.54 9.44 5.33
N LEU A 476 -0.15 10.02 4.19
CA LEU A 476 1.24 10.32 3.84
C LEU A 476 1.87 11.37 4.77
N CYS A 477 1.07 12.28 5.33
CA CYS A 477 1.51 13.20 6.38
C CYS A 477 1.73 12.52 7.75
N GLY A 478 1.42 11.22 7.88
CA GLY A 478 1.55 10.48 9.14
C GLY A 478 0.34 10.60 10.06
N TYR A 479 -0.79 11.06 9.55
CA TYR A 479 -2.04 11.17 10.29
C TYR A 479 -3.06 10.11 9.83
N CYS A 480 -4.11 9.95 10.61
CA CYS A 480 -5.18 8.99 10.38
C CYS A 480 -6.45 9.72 9.96
N PRO A 481 -6.91 9.60 8.71
CA PRO A 481 -8.16 10.21 8.28
C PRO A 481 -9.37 9.46 8.86
N SER A 482 -10.42 10.22 9.19
CA SER A 482 -11.75 9.67 9.43
C SER A 482 -12.76 10.46 8.63
N ILE A 483 -13.48 9.79 7.74
CA ILE A 483 -14.40 10.40 6.80
C ILE A 483 -15.83 10.35 7.35
N SER A 484 -16.57 11.43 7.20
CA SER A 484 -18.00 11.49 7.49
C SER A 484 -18.74 12.33 6.47
N LEU A 485 -19.98 12.03 6.23
CA LEU A 485 -20.85 12.94 5.53
C LEU A 485 -21.20 14.09 6.47
N HIS A 486 -20.77 15.30 6.12
CA HIS A 486 -21.00 16.50 6.93
C HIS A 486 -22.40 17.07 6.72
N SER A 487 -22.84 17.14 5.45
CA SER A 487 -24.18 17.57 5.09
C SER A 487 -24.63 16.99 3.75
N HIS A 488 -25.91 16.77 3.61
CA HIS A 488 -26.50 16.23 2.40
C HIS A 488 -26.77 17.31 1.35
N LYS A 489 -26.76 16.92 0.07
CA LYS A 489 -27.34 17.69 -1.00
C LYS A 489 -28.78 18.08 -0.65
N GLY A 490 -29.16 19.32 -0.93
CA GLY A 490 -30.48 19.85 -0.61
C GLY A 490 -30.59 20.47 0.79
N THR A 491 -29.55 20.36 1.63
CA THR A 491 -29.53 21.05 2.93
C THR A 491 -29.55 22.56 2.74
N VAL A 492 -30.47 23.22 3.43
CA VAL A 492 -30.55 24.68 3.47
C VAL A 492 -29.61 25.19 4.56
N VAL A 493 -28.66 26.02 4.19
CA VAL A 493 -27.69 26.63 5.10
C VAL A 493 -28.02 28.10 5.26
N GLU A 494 -28.19 28.54 6.50
CA GLU A 494 -28.35 29.95 6.83
C GLU A 494 -26.97 30.61 6.98
N HIS A 495 -26.77 31.70 6.29
CA HIS A 495 -25.57 32.50 6.36
C HIS A 495 -25.94 33.97 6.65
N ARG A 496 -25.00 34.76 7.14
CA ARG A 496 -25.24 36.19 7.47
C ARG A 496 -25.80 37.01 6.30
N ASN A 497 -25.55 36.57 5.07
CA ASN A 497 -25.96 37.25 3.84
C ASN A 497 -27.15 36.59 3.12
N GLY A 498 -27.84 35.63 3.76
CA GLY A 498 -28.98 34.91 3.20
C GLY A 498 -28.88 33.39 3.36
N THR A 499 -29.87 32.71 2.82
CA THR A 499 -29.92 31.24 2.78
C THR A 499 -29.50 30.72 1.42
N TYR A 500 -28.74 29.62 1.39
CA TYR A 500 -28.49 28.89 0.16
C TYR A 500 -28.74 27.39 0.35
N THR A 501 -29.09 26.71 -0.75
CA THR A 501 -29.29 25.27 -0.76
C THR A 501 -28.03 24.61 -1.31
N GLN A 502 -27.51 23.62 -0.61
CA GLN A 502 -26.34 22.87 -1.05
C GLN A 502 -26.65 22.04 -2.30
N ASN A 503 -25.84 22.19 -3.33
CA ASN A 503 -25.99 21.48 -4.60
C ASN A 503 -25.41 20.06 -4.57
N TYR A 504 -24.51 19.76 -3.64
CA TYR A 504 -23.78 18.48 -3.51
C TYR A 504 -23.71 18.05 -2.05
N ASP A 505 -23.47 16.76 -1.82
CA ASP A 505 -23.06 16.27 -0.51
C ASP A 505 -21.71 16.88 -0.12
N VAL A 506 -21.53 17.20 1.16
CA VAL A 506 -20.27 17.70 1.68
C VAL A 506 -19.70 16.68 2.65
N TYR A 507 -18.47 16.28 2.40
CA TYR A 507 -17.71 15.34 3.24
C TYR A 507 -16.79 16.10 4.18
N GLY A 508 -16.75 15.65 5.44
CA GLY A 508 -15.78 16.10 6.43
C GLY A 508 -14.75 15.00 6.69
N ILE A 509 -13.48 15.35 6.64
CA ILE A 509 -12.36 14.44 6.92
C ILE A 509 -11.64 14.95 8.16
N ARG A 510 -11.72 14.21 9.25
CA ARG A 510 -11.02 14.52 10.48
C ARG A 510 -9.59 14.00 10.41
N ILE A 511 -8.64 14.81 10.85
CA ILE A 511 -7.21 14.51 10.91
C ILE A 511 -6.86 14.09 12.34
N ASN A 512 -6.58 12.79 12.53
CA ASN A 512 -6.27 12.25 13.85
C ASN A 512 -4.78 11.93 13.96
N SER A 513 -4.14 12.32 15.06
CA SER A 513 -2.73 12.03 15.34
C SER A 513 -2.50 10.67 16.02
N SER A 514 -3.56 9.98 16.45
CA SER A 514 -3.43 8.70 17.15
C SER A 514 -3.06 7.57 16.18
N LYS A 515 -1.80 7.16 16.21
CA LYS A 515 -1.23 6.11 15.34
C LYS A 515 -1.87 4.74 15.56
N TYR A 516 -2.35 4.47 16.77
CA TYR A 516 -2.85 3.16 17.17
C TYR A 516 -4.26 3.20 17.77
N ALA A 517 -4.99 2.10 17.57
CA ALA A 517 -6.19 1.76 18.35
C ALA A 517 -5.87 0.54 19.22
N ALA A 518 -5.82 0.71 20.54
CA ALA A 518 -5.56 -0.37 21.48
C ALA A 518 -6.73 -1.34 21.52
N TYR A 519 -6.50 -2.65 21.41
CA TYR A 519 -7.55 -3.68 21.46
C TYR A 519 -8.39 -3.60 22.75
N SER A 520 -7.75 -3.31 23.88
CA SER A 520 -8.44 -3.14 25.17
C SER A 520 -9.45 -1.99 25.22
N GLY A 521 -9.42 -1.08 24.26
CA GLY A 521 -10.34 0.05 24.13
C GLY A 521 -11.43 -0.16 23.07
N LEU A 522 -11.57 -1.39 22.55
CA LEU A 522 -12.58 -1.74 21.56
C LEU A 522 -13.74 -2.51 22.18
N THR A 523 -14.94 -2.27 21.69
CA THR A 523 -16.07 -3.19 21.81
C THR A 523 -15.88 -4.29 20.78
N VAL A 524 -16.08 -5.54 21.19
CA VAL A 524 -15.91 -6.73 20.34
C VAL A 524 -17.20 -7.54 20.38
N ASP A 525 -17.93 -7.52 19.29
CA ASP A 525 -19.19 -8.21 19.14
C ASP A 525 -19.07 -9.36 18.15
N ARG A 526 -19.79 -10.44 18.40
CA ARG A 526 -20.05 -11.48 17.41
C ARG A 526 -21.38 -11.17 16.74
N VAL A 527 -21.34 -11.08 15.41
CA VAL A 527 -22.48 -10.70 14.60
C VAL A 527 -22.89 -11.90 13.76
N ASP A 528 -24.14 -12.33 13.91
CA ASP A 528 -24.72 -13.33 12.99
C ASP A 528 -24.83 -12.71 11.60
N TYR A 529 -24.36 -13.43 10.58
CA TYR A 529 -24.25 -12.92 9.22
C TYR A 529 -24.69 -13.99 8.23
N ASP A 530 -25.60 -13.65 7.34
CA ASP A 530 -26.11 -14.56 6.30
C ASP A 530 -25.96 -13.95 4.90
N ASP A 531 -24.77 -13.41 4.64
CA ASP A 531 -24.45 -12.81 3.35
C ASP A 531 -22.99 -13.12 2.97
N TYR A 532 -22.56 -12.60 1.83
CA TYR A 532 -21.20 -12.80 1.33
C TYR A 532 -20.19 -11.90 2.03
N THR A 533 -19.06 -12.50 2.36
CA THR A 533 -17.82 -11.84 2.73
C THR A 533 -16.87 -11.80 1.56
N TYR A 534 -15.92 -10.89 1.60
CA TYR A 534 -15.02 -10.61 0.48
C TYR A 534 -13.57 -10.51 0.95
N CYS A 535 -12.66 -10.97 0.12
CA CYS A 535 -11.24 -10.80 0.33
C CYS A 535 -10.47 -10.73 -0.98
N VAL A 536 -9.22 -10.30 -0.87
CA VAL A 536 -8.27 -10.25 -1.97
C VAL A 536 -6.99 -10.98 -1.60
N GLU A 537 -6.36 -11.63 -2.56
CA GLU A 537 -5.01 -12.14 -2.43
C GLU A 537 -4.04 -11.15 -3.04
N LEU A 538 -3.11 -10.65 -2.21
CA LEU A 538 -2.00 -9.83 -2.68
C LEU A 538 -0.75 -10.69 -2.82
N PRO A 539 0.08 -10.49 -3.85
CA PRO A 539 1.30 -11.28 -4.07
C PRO A 539 2.37 -11.00 -3.00
N LYS A 540 2.27 -9.87 -2.29
CA LYS A 540 3.23 -9.48 -1.24
C LYS A 540 2.57 -8.66 -0.13
N TYR A 541 3.24 -8.55 1.02
CA TYR A 541 2.92 -7.80 2.23
C TYR A 541 1.69 -8.26 3.00
N HIS A 542 0.65 -8.73 2.34
CA HIS A 542 -0.60 -9.23 2.94
C HIS A 542 -1.28 -8.21 3.87
N THR A 543 -1.16 -6.93 3.57
CA THR A 543 -1.82 -5.84 4.27
C THR A 543 -2.68 -5.03 3.32
N LEU A 544 -3.76 -4.47 3.84
CA LEU A 544 -4.69 -3.60 3.11
C LEU A 544 -4.98 -2.37 3.94
N TRP A 545 -5.01 -1.21 3.30
CA TRP A 545 -5.61 -0.04 3.93
C TRP A 545 -7.11 -0.08 3.72
N VAL A 546 -7.83 -0.27 4.83
CA VAL A 546 -9.28 -0.49 4.82
C VAL A 546 -10.00 0.65 5.52
N MET A 547 -11.25 0.86 5.13
CA MET A 547 -12.17 1.80 5.75
C MET A 547 -13.52 1.15 5.98
N ARG A 548 -14.08 1.31 7.20
CA ARG A 548 -15.45 0.97 7.50
C ARG A 548 -16.07 2.08 8.35
N ASN A 549 -17.31 2.47 8.04
CA ASN A 549 -18.00 3.58 8.71
C ASN A 549 -17.11 4.85 8.80
N GLY A 550 -16.35 5.14 7.74
CA GLY A 550 -15.46 6.28 7.64
C GLY A 550 -14.19 6.22 8.49
N LYS A 551 -13.90 5.10 9.15
CA LYS A 551 -12.71 4.93 10.00
C LYS A 551 -11.70 4.05 9.32
N THR A 552 -10.49 4.55 9.18
CA THR A 552 -9.41 3.90 8.44
C THR A 552 -8.47 3.14 9.35
N SER A 553 -7.94 2.02 8.87
CA SER A 553 -6.90 1.23 9.54
C SER A 553 -6.18 0.31 8.57
N TRP A 554 -5.00 -0.16 8.96
CA TRP A 554 -4.31 -1.25 8.28
C TRP A 554 -4.80 -2.59 8.80
N ASN A 555 -5.03 -3.53 7.90
CA ASN A 555 -5.44 -4.89 8.25
C ASN A 555 -4.83 -5.92 7.29
N GLY A 556 -4.96 -7.20 7.58
CA GLY A 556 -4.26 -8.25 6.88
C GLY A 556 -5.15 -9.26 6.15
N ASN A 557 -4.52 -10.32 5.63
CA ASN A 557 -5.15 -11.41 4.91
C ASN A 557 -4.57 -12.82 5.24
N CYS A 558 -5.06 -13.92 4.69
CA CYS A 558 -5.00 -15.31 5.16
C CYS A 558 -3.86 -16.24 4.68
N ARG A 559 -3.67 -17.40 5.42
CA ARG A 559 -2.76 -18.53 5.10
C ARG A 559 -3.36 -19.87 5.56
N CYS A 560 -3.36 -20.94 4.71
CA CYS A 560 -3.85 -22.30 5.01
C CYS A 560 -2.89 -23.42 4.54
N SER A 561 -3.05 -24.71 5.01
CA SER A 561 -2.20 -25.87 4.67
C SER A 561 -3.01 -27.15 4.36
N ALA A 562 -2.44 -28.12 3.62
CA ALA A 562 -3.07 -29.36 3.19
C ALA A 562 -2.44 -30.64 3.80
N ASN A 563 -3.22 -31.73 3.95
CA ASN A 563 -2.78 -33.06 4.36
C ASN A 563 -3.09 -34.10 3.27
N PHE A 564 -2.11 -34.90 2.86
CA PHE A 564 -2.18 -35.87 1.76
C PHE A 564 -2.15 -37.30 2.26
N TYR A 565 -2.94 -38.23 1.68
CA TYR A 565 -2.99 -39.64 2.06
C TYR A 565 -3.41 -40.55 0.92
N LYS A 566 -3.19 -41.86 1.10
CA LYS A 566 -3.64 -42.90 0.20
C LYS A 566 -4.94 -43.51 0.73
N LYS A 567 -5.93 -43.59 -0.11
CA LYS A 567 -7.19 -44.26 0.18
C LYS A 567 -7.12 -45.72 -0.14
#